data_5ac6667d237aed987173492c27775b62
#
_entry.id   5ac6667d237aed987173492c27775b62
#
_cell.length_a   1.000
_cell.length_b   1.000
_cell.length_c   1.000
_cell.angle_alpha   90.00
_cell.angle_beta   90.00
_cell.angle_gamma   90.00
#
_symmetry.space_group_name_H-M   'P 1'
#
loop_
_entity.id
_entity.type
_entity.pdbx_description
1 polymer ?
#
loop_
_entity_poly.entity_id
_entity_poly.type
_entity_poly.pdbx_seq_one_letter_code
_entity_poly.pdbx_strand_id
1 'polypeptide(L)'
;FASEVDALAAEFRDRFGPLPAATKRLLAIARLRILAAGLGLKSVATDGDRLLLGKGRDEFHLVNGKHIRLHKHGADERLAEIEKRLRTLAGAKDKKEP
;
A
#
# COMPACT_ATOMS: atom_id res chain seq x y z
N PHE A 1 -8.69 -5.39 8.14
CA PHE A 1 -8.39 -3.96 8.08
C PHE A 1 -6.92 -3.72 8.42
N ALA A 2 -6.34 -2.66 7.84
CA ALA A 2 -4.93 -2.31 8.09
C ALA A 2 -4.65 -2.08 9.57
N SER A 3 -5.62 -1.56 10.32
CA SER A 3 -5.50 -1.34 11.76
C SER A 3 -5.31 -2.66 12.53
N GLU A 4 -5.83 -3.77 12.03
CA GLU A 4 -5.64 -5.08 12.65
C GLU A 4 -4.20 -5.56 12.49
N VAL A 5 -3.59 -5.27 11.34
CA VAL A 5 -2.18 -5.58 11.09
C VAL A 5 -1.30 -4.77 12.04
N ASP A 6 -1.61 -3.49 12.23
CA ASP A 6 -0.86 -2.61 13.13
C ASP A 6 -0.98 -3.07 14.59
N ALA A 7 -2.17 -3.49 15.00
CA ALA A 7 -2.40 -4.01 16.35
C ALA A 7 -1.63 -5.30 16.60
N LEU A 8 -1.62 -6.19 15.62
CA LEU A 8 -0.87 -7.45 15.70
C LEU A 8 0.63 -7.20 15.79
N ALA A 9 1.15 -6.26 15.00
CA ALA A 9 2.56 -5.89 15.02
C ALA A 9 2.96 -5.32 16.39
N ALA A 10 2.11 -4.46 16.98
CA ALA A 10 2.36 -3.89 18.29
C ALA A 10 2.38 -4.98 19.38
N GLU A 11 1.44 -5.90 19.33
CA GLU A 11 1.38 -7.02 20.29
C GLU A 11 2.62 -7.90 20.18
N PHE A 12 3.03 -8.21 18.96
CA PHE A 12 4.23 -9.02 18.72
C PHE A 12 5.47 -8.32 19.29
N ARG A 13 5.59 -7.03 19.07
CA ARG A 13 6.71 -6.22 19.55
C ARG A 13 6.77 -6.21 21.09
N ASP A 14 5.61 -6.08 21.72
CA ASP A 14 5.51 -6.08 23.19
C ASP A 14 5.98 -7.41 23.81
N ARG A 15 5.70 -8.51 23.12
CA ARG A 15 6.04 -9.86 23.62
C ARG A 15 7.47 -10.28 23.29
N PHE A 16 7.95 -9.93 22.12
CA PHE A 16 9.18 -10.48 21.56
C PHE A 16 10.25 -9.43 21.25
N GLY A 17 9.97 -8.15 21.52
CA GLY A 17 10.89 -7.07 21.24
C GLY A 17 10.79 -6.56 19.80
N PRO A 18 11.78 -5.78 19.34
CA PRO A 18 11.73 -5.18 18.01
C PRO A 18 11.55 -6.20 16.89
N LEU A 19 10.73 -5.87 15.91
CA LEU A 19 10.48 -6.77 14.77
C LEU A 19 11.70 -6.85 13.85
N PRO A 20 12.05 -8.06 13.37
CA PRO A 20 13.08 -8.18 12.33
C PRO A 20 12.64 -7.43 11.05
N ALA A 21 13.63 -6.99 10.26
CA ALA A 21 13.36 -6.25 9.03
C ALA A 21 12.47 -7.04 8.06
N ALA A 22 12.71 -8.34 7.91
CA ALA A 22 11.90 -9.18 7.03
C ALA A 22 10.44 -9.24 7.49
N THR A 23 10.20 -9.32 8.80
CA THR A 23 8.86 -9.33 9.37
C THR A 23 8.16 -7.99 9.14
N LYS A 24 8.88 -6.88 9.31
CA LYS A 24 8.34 -5.54 9.01
C LYS A 24 7.90 -5.42 7.56
N ARG A 25 8.68 -5.96 6.62
CA ARG A 25 8.33 -5.94 5.20
C ARG A 25 7.08 -6.77 4.91
N LEU A 26 6.96 -7.95 5.51
CA LEU A 26 5.77 -8.77 5.34
C LEU A 26 4.53 -8.06 5.83
N LEU A 27 4.61 -7.39 6.99
CA LEU A 27 3.48 -6.62 7.53
C LEU A 27 3.15 -5.42 6.65
N ALA A 28 4.16 -4.74 6.10
CA ALA A 28 3.94 -3.64 5.16
C ALA A 28 3.21 -4.12 3.91
N ILE A 29 3.62 -5.26 3.36
CA ILE A 29 2.95 -5.85 2.18
C ILE A 29 1.51 -6.23 2.52
N ALA A 30 1.27 -6.80 3.71
CA ALA A 30 -0.09 -7.14 4.14
C ALA A 30 -0.98 -5.89 4.22
N ARG A 31 -0.46 -4.78 4.76
CA ARG A 31 -1.19 -3.51 4.79
C ARG A 31 -1.52 -3.01 3.39
N LEU A 32 -0.57 -3.10 2.45
CA LEU A 32 -0.79 -2.68 1.07
C LEU A 32 -1.89 -3.50 0.41
N ARG A 33 -1.92 -4.80 0.64
CA ARG A 33 -2.96 -5.68 0.10
C ARG A 33 -4.34 -5.32 0.63
N ILE A 34 -4.43 -5.04 1.92
CA ILE A 34 -5.70 -4.65 2.54
C ILE A 34 -6.18 -3.31 1.98
N LEU A 35 -5.29 -2.32 1.88
CA LEU A 35 -5.62 -1.01 1.33
C LEU A 35 -6.05 -1.12 -0.13
N ALA A 36 -5.32 -1.89 -0.92
CA ALA A 36 -5.65 -2.10 -2.33
C ALA A 36 -7.00 -2.77 -2.50
N ALA A 37 -7.29 -3.80 -1.71
CA ALA A 37 -8.58 -4.49 -1.75
C ALA A 37 -9.72 -3.53 -1.40
N GLY A 38 -9.52 -2.67 -0.40
CA GLY A 38 -10.51 -1.67 -0.04
C GLY A 38 -10.79 -0.63 -1.12
N LEU A 39 -9.85 -0.44 -2.04
CA LEU A 39 -9.99 0.45 -3.19
C LEU A 39 -10.53 -0.28 -4.43
N GLY A 40 -10.78 -1.57 -4.34
CA GLY A 40 -11.23 -2.37 -5.47
C GLY A 40 -10.11 -2.73 -6.45
N LEU A 41 -8.86 -2.59 -6.05
CA LEU A 41 -7.73 -2.93 -6.89
C LEU A 41 -7.47 -4.42 -6.87
N LYS A 42 -7.11 -4.98 -8.02
CA LYS A 42 -6.79 -6.40 -8.17
C LYS A 42 -5.30 -6.68 -8.06
N SER A 43 -4.46 -5.69 -8.35
CA SER A 43 -3.02 -5.85 -8.28
C SER A 43 -2.33 -4.53 -7.99
N VAL A 44 -1.18 -4.62 -7.37
CA VAL A 44 -0.27 -3.48 -7.15
C VAL A 44 1.11 -3.95 -7.57
N ALA A 45 1.68 -3.28 -8.55
CA ALA A 45 2.99 -3.63 -9.08
C ALA A 45 3.78 -2.36 -9.41
N THR A 46 5.05 -2.52 -9.68
CA THR A 46 5.90 -1.42 -10.11
C THR A 46 6.60 -1.77 -11.41
N ASP A 47 6.81 -0.76 -12.24
CA ASP A 47 7.61 -0.85 -13.46
C ASP A 47 8.53 0.36 -13.47
N GLY A 48 9.78 0.16 -13.04
CA GLY A 48 10.70 1.28 -12.82
C GLY A 48 10.14 2.20 -11.73
N ASP A 49 9.94 3.45 -12.07
CA ASP A 49 9.38 4.45 -11.15
C ASP A 49 7.86 4.54 -11.20
N ARG A 50 7.20 3.74 -12.05
CA ARG A 50 5.76 3.79 -12.18
C ARG A 50 5.08 2.80 -11.25
N LEU A 51 4.04 3.26 -10.59
CA LEU A 51 3.19 2.43 -9.75
C LEU A 51 1.98 1.98 -10.59
N LEU A 52 1.84 0.68 -10.78
CA LEU A 52 0.77 0.10 -11.59
C LEU A 52 -0.32 -0.43 -10.67
N LEU A 53 -1.47 0.23 -10.67
CA LEU A 53 -2.62 -0.14 -9.85
C LEU A 53 -3.67 -0.81 -10.74
N GLY A 54 -3.64 -2.14 -10.77
CA GLY A 54 -4.51 -2.92 -11.66
C GLY A 54 -5.93 -3.05 -11.13
N LYS A 55 -6.90 -2.79 -12.01
CA LYS A 55 -8.33 -2.95 -11.69
C LYS A 55 -8.90 -4.26 -12.23
N GLY A 56 -8.19 -4.91 -13.11
CA GLY A 56 -8.63 -6.13 -13.77
C GLY A 56 -7.83 -6.33 -15.04
N ARG A 57 -8.43 -6.96 -16.05
CA ARG A 57 -7.78 -7.27 -17.32
C ARG A 57 -7.36 -5.99 -18.03
N ASP A 58 -6.06 -5.71 -18.09
CA ASP A 58 -5.47 -4.58 -18.83
C ASP A 58 -6.03 -3.21 -18.43
N GLU A 59 -6.74 -3.13 -17.30
CA GLU A 59 -7.24 -1.87 -16.78
C GLU A 59 -6.41 -1.43 -15.59
N PHE A 60 -6.05 -0.14 -15.55
CA PHE A 60 -5.25 0.45 -14.50
C PHE A 60 -5.91 1.72 -13.97
N HIS A 61 -5.73 1.96 -12.68
CA HIS A 61 -6.12 3.23 -12.09
C HIS A 61 -5.07 4.28 -12.47
N LEU A 62 -5.50 5.33 -13.17
CA LEU A 62 -4.62 6.41 -13.62
C LEU A 62 -5.01 7.71 -12.92
N VAL A 63 -4.01 8.54 -12.65
CA VAL A 63 -4.21 9.88 -12.12
C VAL A 63 -3.85 10.87 -13.25
N ASN A 64 -4.84 11.65 -13.69
CA ASN A 64 -4.68 12.56 -14.82
C ASN A 64 -4.20 11.84 -16.09
N GLY A 65 -4.70 10.61 -16.30
CA GLY A 65 -4.35 9.81 -17.46
C GLY A 65 -2.97 9.16 -17.43
N LYS A 66 -2.29 9.19 -16.28
CA LYS A 66 -0.94 8.66 -16.14
C LYS A 66 -0.82 7.79 -14.90
N HIS A 67 0.13 6.83 -14.93
CA HIS A 67 0.49 6.06 -13.75
C HIS A 67 1.13 6.98 -12.72
N ILE A 68 0.90 6.65 -11.44
CA ILE A 68 1.53 7.37 -10.33
C ILE A 68 3.04 7.12 -10.38
N ARG A 69 3.84 8.16 -10.21
CA ARG A 69 5.28 8.03 -10.13
C ARG A 69 5.75 7.91 -8.69
N LEU A 70 6.68 6.98 -8.48
CA LEU A 70 7.35 6.81 -7.20
C LEU A 70 8.65 7.60 -7.23
N HIS A 71 9.00 8.21 -6.09
CA HIS A 71 10.20 9.03 -5.97
C HIS A 71 11.30 8.34 -5.17
N LYS A 72 10.95 7.33 -4.39
CA LYS A 72 11.90 6.61 -3.55
C LYS A 72 12.47 5.40 -4.31
N HIS A 73 13.69 4.99 -3.95
CA HIS A 73 14.39 3.91 -4.63
C HIS A 73 14.62 2.69 -3.75
N GLY A 74 14.77 2.85 -2.44
CA GLY A 74 14.95 1.74 -1.52
C GLY A 74 13.66 0.94 -1.36
N ALA A 75 13.79 -0.38 -1.12
CA ALA A 75 12.63 -1.27 -1.01
C ALA A 75 11.66 -0.82 0.09
N ASP A 76 12.17 -0.54 1.27
CA ASP A 76 11.32 -0.15 2.40
C ASP A 76 10.71 1.24 2.20
N GLU A 77 11.49 2.17 1.65
CA GLU A 77 11.00 3.51 1.34
C GLU A 77 9.92 3.47 0.25
N ARG A 78 10.06 2.59 -0.74
CA ARG A 78 9.01 2.40 -1.76
C ARG A 78 7.74 1.83 -1.17
N LEU A 79 7.84 0.85 -0.29
CA LEU A 79 6.67 0.29 0.38
C LEU A 79 5.92 1.37 1.16
N ALA A 80 6.65 2.22 1.89
CA ALA A 80 6.05 3.33 2.63
C ALA A 80 5.41 4.35 1.68
N GLU A 81 6.05 4.67 0.57
CA GLU A 81 5.52 5.60 -0.42
C GLU A 81 4.24 5.06 -1.06
N ILE A 82 4.22 3.77 -1.42
CA ILE A 82 3.03 3.13 -1.99
C ILE A 82 1.88 3.17 -0.99
N GLU A 83 2.14 2.85 0.27
CA GLU A 83 1.12 2.91 1.32
C GLU A 83 0.54 4.32 1.42
N LYS A 84 1.39 5.33 1.43
CA LYS A 84 0.95 6.74 1.47
C LYS A 84 0.06 7.09 0.29
N ARG A 85 0.42 6.64 -0.92
CA ARG A 85 -0.37 6.89 -2.12
C ARG A 85 -1.74 6.20 -2.04
N LEU A 86 -1.77 4.95 -1.57
CA LEU A 86 -3.03 4.22 -1.42
C LEU A 86 -3.92 4.87 -0.36
N ARG A 87 -3.37 5.33 0.74
CA ARG A 87 -4.13 6.05 1.77
C ARG A 87 -4.69 7.36 1.25
N THR A 88 -3.93 8.07 0.42
CA THR A 88 -4.40 9.31 -0.22
C THR A 88 -5.57 9.04 -1.14
N LEU A 89 -5.51 7.96 -1.93
CA LEU A 89 -6.62 7.57 -2.80
C LEU A 89 -7.86 7.17 -2.00
N ALA A 90 -7.68 6.46 -0.90
CA ALA A 90 -8.79 6.08 -0.01
C ALA A 90 -9.46 7.32 0.58
N GLY A 91 -8.66 8.30 1.03
CA GLY A 91 -9.19 9.57 1.55
C GLY A 91 -9.93 10.37 0.50
N ALA A 92 -9.42 10.43 -0.74
CA ALA A 92 -10.08 11.12 -1.84
C ALA A 92 -11.41 10.44 -2.20
N LYS A 93 -11.44 9.10 -2.19
CA LYS A 93 -12.66 8.34 -2.44
C LYS A 93 -13.71 8.63 -1.37
N ASP A 94 -13.31 8.64 -0.10
CA ASP A 94 -14.21 8.92 1.02
C ASP A 94 -14.76 10.33 0.93
N LYS A 95 -13.97 11.30 0.51
CA LYS A 95 -14.40 12.69 0.36
C LYS A 95 -15.39 12.89 -0.78
N LYS A 96 -15.38 12.03 -1.80
CA LYS A 96 -16.28 12.13 -2.95
C LYS A 96 -17.65 11.54 -2.69
N GLU A 97 -17.78 10.70 -1.70
CA GLU A 97 -19.06 10.12 -1.35
C GLU A 97 -19.83 11.07 -0.45
N PRO A 98 -21.05 11.44 -0.84
CA PRO A 98 -21.90 12.32 -0.02
C PRO A 98 -22.31 11.66 1.29
#